data_1c48e33680c527ceb7f492145a44243e
#
_entry.id   1c48e33680c527ceb7f492145a44243e
#
_cell.length_a   1.000
_cell.length_b   1.000
_cell.length_c   1.000
_cell.angle_alpha   90.00
_cell.angle_beta   90.00
_cell.angle_gamma   90.00
#
_symmetry.space_group_name_H-M   'P 1'
#
loop_
_entity.id
_entity.type
_entity.pdbx_description
1 polymer ?
#
loop_
_entity_poly.entity_id
_entity_poly.type
_entity_poly.pdbx_seq_one_letter_code
_entity_poly.pdbx_strand_id
1 'polypeptide(L)'
;MAVLLIAEVSGGTLAVDATAKALTAAKAMGDVTVLCASAGCGGAAEAAAKLDGVSKVLCADDAAYGHDLAEPLADLVVGMAGDYSHIVAPATATAKNVMPRIAALLDAMVISDVTAVVDADTFERPIYAGNAIQTVKSADATKVLTVRTATFDAAG
;
A
#
# COMPACT_ATOMS: atom_id res chain seq x y z
N MET A 1 -11.46 -7.11 8.86
CA MET A 1 -10.09 -6.59 9.00
C MET A 1 -9.99 -5.31 8.17
N ALA A 2 -9.27 -4.31 8.67
CA ALA A 2 -9.12 -3.04 7.98
C ALA A 2 -7.75 -2.96 7.31
N VAL A 3 -7.72 -2.55 6.05
CA VAL A 3 -6.52 -2.44 5.21
C VAL A 3 -6.28 -0.98 4.88
N LEU A 4 -5.06 -0.50 5.10
CA LEU A 4 -4.62 0.81 4.63
C LEU A 4 -3.84 0.62 3.32
N LEU A 5 -4.38 1.12 2.22
CA LEU A 5 -3.69 1.17 0.94
C LEU A 5 -3.08 2.56 0.75
N ILE A 6 -1.77 2.63 0.70
CA ILE A 6 -1.06 3.87 0.38
C ILE A 6 -1.06 4.04 -1.13
N ALA A 7 -1.80 5.04 -1.60
CA ALA A 7 -1.89 5.35 -3.03
C ALA A 7 -0.57 5.91 -3.57
N GLU A 8 -0.28 5.61 -4.82
CA GLU A 8 0.79 6.27 -5.56
C GLU A 8 0.29 7.62 -6.06
N VAL A 9 0.81 8.70 -5.48
CA VAL A 9 0.45 10.08 -5.86
C VAL A 9 1.73 10.81 -6.25
N SER A 10 1.73 11.41 -7.43
CA SER A 10 2.86 12.19 -7.93
C SER A 10 2.38 13.57 -8.35
N GLY A 11 2.95 14.62 -7.73
CA GLY A 11 2.56 16.00 -8.01
C GLY A 11 1.07 16.28 -7.81
N GLY A 12 0.45 15.66 -6.79
CA GLY A 12 -0.97 15.78 -6.49
C GLY A 12 -1.90 14.94 -7.38
N THR A 13 -1.36 14.19 -8.32
CA THR A 13 -2.13 13.34 -9.25
C THR A 13 -2.00 11.87 -8.88
N LEU A 14 -3.13 11.16 -8.83
CA LEU A 14 -3.17 9.73 -8.56
C LEU A 14 -2.64 8.93 -9.77
N ALA A 15 -1.72 8.01 -9.52
CA ALA A 15 -1.37 6.95 -10.46
C ALA A 15 -2.47 5.88 -10.43
N VAL A 16 -3.52 6.08 -11.22
CA VAL A 16 -4.75 5.31 -11.16
C VAL A 16 -4.51 3.83 -11.39
N ASP A 17 -3.77 3.46 -12.45
CA ASP A 17 -3.53 2.05 -12.80
C ASP A 17 -2.80 1.29 -11.68
N ALA A 18 -1.70 1.85 -11.15
CA ALA A 18 -0.95 1.21 -10.09
C ALA A 18 -1.76 1.08 -8.79
N THR A 19 -2.52 2.11 -8.43
CA THR A 19 -3.37 2.12 -7.25
C THR A 19 -4.53 1.13 -7.39
N ALA A 20 -5.19 1.09 -8.55
CA ALA A 20 -6.31 0.18 -8.82
C ALA A 20 -5.88 -1.31 -8.79
N LYS A 21 -4.69 -1.63 -9.31
CA LYS A 21 -4.13 -2.97 -9.25
C LYS A 21 -3.77 -3.40 -7.82
N ALA A 22 -3.16 -2.50 -7.05
CA ALA A 22 -2.90 -2.75 -5.64
C ALA A 22 -4.19 -2.85 -4.81
N LEU A 23 -5.23 -2.13 -5.17
CA LEU A 23 -6.56 -2.22 -4.57
C LEU A 23 -7.16 -3.61 -4.74
N THR A 24 -7.01 -4.23 -5.91
CA THR A 24 -7.48 -5.61 -6.15
C THR A 24 -6.85 -6.59 -5.17
N ALA A 25 -5.54 -6.49 -4.93
CA ALA A 25 -4.87 -7.30 -3.91
C ALA A 25 -5.36 -6.97 -2.49
N ALA A 26 -5.51 -5.68 -2.17
CA ALA A 26 -5.93 -5.22 -0.86
C ALA A 26 -7.37 -5.68 -0.49
N LYS A 27 -8.27 -5.69 -1.45
CA LYS A 27 -9.66 -6.18 -1.27
C LYS A 27 -9.72 -7.64 -0.81
N ALA A 28 -8.76 -8.46 -1.17
CA ALA A 28 -8.67 -9.85 -0.72
C ALA A 28 -8.28 -9.98 0.76
N MET A 29 -7.80 -8.92 1.40
CA MET A 29 -7.35 -8.90 2.80
C MET A 29 -8.40 -8.31 3.75
N GLY A 30 -9.31 -7.46 3.27
CA GLY A 30 -10.34 -6.80 4.09
C GLY A 30 -10.86 -5.50 3.50
N ASP A 31 -11.53 -4.70 4.34
CA ASP A 31 -12.07 -3.40 3.95
C ASP A 31 -10.95 -2.38 3.73
N VAL A 32 -10.96 -1.72 2.58
CA VAL A 32 -9.84 -0.88 2.16
C VAL A 32 -10.12 0.60 2.40
N THR A 33 -9.25 1.22 3.16
CA THR A 33 -9.09 2.68 3.25
C THR A 33 -7.88 3.08 2.41
N VAL A 34 -8.06 4.03 1.50
CA VAL A 34 -6.97 4.56 0.66
C VAL A 34 -6.42 5.84 1.29
N LEU A 35 -5.10 5.91 1.44
CA LEU A 35 -4.39 7.11 1.87
C LEU A 35 -3.75 7.79 0.65
N CYS A 36 -4.14 9.03 0.41
CA CYS A 36 -3.47 9.94 -0.51
C CYS A 36 -2.71 10.97 0.29
N ALA A 37 -1.39 10.95 0.22
CA ALA A 37 -0.51 11.91 0.92
C ALA A 37 0.34 12.66 -0.10
N SER A 38 0.10 13.94 -0.25
CA SER A 38 0.85 14.82 -1.15
C SER A 38 0.55 16.28 -0.84
N ALA A 39 1.32 17.20 -1.36
CA ALA A 39 0.91 18.59 -1.44
C ALA A 39 -0.18 18.74 -2.51
N GLY A 40 -1.38 19.20 -2.12
CA GLY A 40 -2.50 19.36 -3.03
C GLY A 40 -3.16 18.05 -3.46
N CYS A 41 -3.42 17.13 -2.53
CA CYS A 41 -3.91 15.76 -2.85
C CYS A 41 -5.43 15.63 -3.08
N GLY A 42 -6.21 16.71 -3.07
CA GLY A 42 -7.67 16.64 -3.20
C GLY A 42 -8.14 15.93 -4.47
N GLY A 43 -7.55 16.25 -5.61
CA GLY A 43 -7.87 15.58 -6.89
C GLY A 43 -7.51 14.10 -6.91
N ALA A 44 -6.40 13.72 -6.27
CA ALA A 44 -6.03 12.32 -6.12
C ALA A 44 -7.02 11.56 -5.23
N ALA A 45 -7.45 12.18 -4.14
CA ALA A 45 -8.46 11.59 -3.24
C ALA A 45 -9.81 11.40 -3.93
N GLU A 46 -10.27 12.37 -4.74
CA GLU A 46 -11.48 12.23 -5.53
C GLU A 46 -11.39 11.11 -6.58
N ALA A 47 -10.21 10.97 -7.20
CA ALA A 47 -9.98 9.88 -8.16
C ALA A 47 -9.97 8.51 -7.45
N ALA A 48 -9.32 8.41 -6.29
CA ALA A 48 -9.29 7.19 -5.50
C ALA A 48 -10.69 6.77 -5.00
N ALA A 49 -11.54 7.73 -4.65
CA ALA A 49 -12.90 7.47 -4.18
C ALA A 49 -13.81 6.85 -5.24
N LYS A 50 -13.44 6.95 -6.52
CA LYS A 50 -14.20 6.37 -7.62
C LYS A 50 -13.84 4.91 -7.91
N LEU A 51 -12.76 4.41 -7.36
CA LEU A 51 -12.33 3.04 -7.58
C LEU A 51 -13.25 2.06 -6.84
N ASP A 52 -13.65 0.98 -7.54
CA ASP A 52 -14.55 -0.02 -6.99
C ASP A 52 -13.91 -0.80 -5.83
N GLY A 53 -14.56 -0.77 -4.67
CA GLY A 53 -14.13 -1.45 -3.45
C GLY A 53 -13.37 -0.58 -2.46
N VAL A 54 -13.24 0.71 -2.71
CA VAL A 54 -12.74 1.68 -1.73
C VAL A 54 -13.83 2.00 -0.72
N SER A 55 -13.59 1.71 0.56
CA SER A 55 -14.54 2.00 1.63
C SER A 55 -14.40 3.44 2.15
N LYS A 56 -13.19 3.98 2.14
CA LYS A 56 -12.86 5.31 2.66
C LYS A 56 -11.61 5.84 2.00
N VAL A 57 -11.51 7.16 1.82
CA VAL A 57 -10.29 7.84 1.40
C VAL A 57 -9.87 8.84 2.46
N LEU A 58 -8.58 8.83 2.79
CA LEU A 58 -7.93 9.81 3.63
C LEU A 58 -7.01 10.67 2.74
N CYS A 59 -7.11 11.98 2.87
CA CYS A 59 -6.25 12.93 2.18
C CYS A 59 -5.40 13.65 3.22
N ALA A 60 -4.09 13.42 3.19
CA ALA A 60 -3.10 14.12 3.98
C ALA A 60 -2.44 15.18 3.09
N ASP A 61 -3.01 16.38 3.10
CA ASP A 61 -2.56 17.50 2.29
C ASP A 61 -1.61 18.40 3.09
N ASP A 62 -0.32 18.20 2.86
CA ASP A 62 0.72 19.02 3.49
C ASP A 62 1.96 19.05 2.60
N ALA A 63 2.66 20.19 2.64
CA ALA A 63 3.92 20.39 1.90
C ALA A 63 5.00 19.35 2.25
N ALA A 64 4.98 18.80 3.47
CA ALA A 64 5.89 17.75 3.91
C ALA A 64 5.81 16.47 3.05
N TYR A 65 4.68 16.22 2.41
CA TYR A 65 4.45 15.04 1.55
C TYR A 65 4.65 15.34 0.05
N GLY A 66 5.06 16.54 -0.30
CA GLY A 66 5.15 17.00 -1.70
C GLY A 66 6.27 16.36 -2.52
N HIS A 67 7.27 15.76 -1.87
CA HIS A 67 8.47 15.20 -2.53
C HIS A 67 8.66 13.71 -2.27
N ASP A 68 7.64 13.01 -1.82
CA ASP A 68 7.65 11.56 -1.55
C ASP A 68 8.80 11.11 -0.61
N LEU A 69 9.17 11.96 0.34
CA LEU A 69 10.21 11.65 1.33
C LEU A 69 9.72 10.53 2.27
N ALA A 70 10.58 9.55 2.51
CA ALA A 70 10.23 8.38 3.29
C ALA A 70 9.93 8.70 4.75
N GLU A 71 10.70 9.58 5.38
CA GLU A 71 10.55 9.89 6.80
C GLU A 71 9.18 10.48 7.14
N PRO A 72 8.71 11.60 6.54
CA PRO A 72 7.42 12.17 6.91
C PRO A 72 6.24 11.26 6.56
N LEU A 73 6.31 10.53 5.44
CA LEU A 73 5.25 9.61 5.06
C LEU A 73 5.20 8.39 5.99
N ALA A 74 6.35 7.84 6.38
CA ALA A 74 6.41 6.74 7.34
C ALA A 74 5.87 7.15 8.71
N ASP A 75 6.22 8.33 9.21
CA ASP A 75 5.72 8.86 10.49
C ASP A 75 4.19 9.02 10.47
N LEU A 76 3.63 9.51 9.37
CA LEU A 76 2.17 9.61 9.18
C LEU A 76 1.50 8.23 9.27
N VAL A 77 2.02 7.25 8.52
CA VAL A 77 1.42 5.91 8.44
C VAL A 77 1.56 5.17 9.77
N VAL A 78 2.72 5.24 10.42
CA VAL A 78 2.94 4.63 11.74
C VAL A 78 1.99 5.21 12.79
N GLY A 79 1.72 6.51 12.74
CA GLY A 79 0.77 7.17 13.64
C GLY A 79 -0.67 6.67 13.54
N MET A 80 -1.06 6.10 12.39
CA MET A 80 -2.39 5.54 12.18
C MET A 80 -2.44 4.01 12.09
N ALA A 81 -1.29 3.33 12.14
CA ALA A 81 -1.18 1.89 11.91
C ALA A 81 -1.99 1.02 12.89
N GLY A 82 -2.23 1.51 14.10
CA GLY A 82 -3.01 0.79 15.11
C GLY A 82 -4.46 0.46 14.72
N ASP A 83 -5.01 1.17 13.74
CA ASP A 83 -6.38 0.97 13.25
C ASP A 83 -6.45 -0.05 12.10
N TYR A 84 -5.29 -0.54 11.61
CA TYR A 84 -5.22 -1.40 10.43
C TYR A 84 -4.46 -2.69 10.71
N SER A 85 -4.95 -3.78 10.12
CA SER A 85 -4.27 -5.08 10.15
C SER A 85 -3.24 -5.24 9.03
N HIS A 86 -3.41 -4.49 7.95
CA HIS A 86 -2.54 -4.52 6.77
C HIS A 86 -2.22 -3.11 6.31
N ILE A 87 -0.98 -2.89 5.93
CA ILE A 87 -0.50 -1.68 5.26
C ILE A 87 0.06 -2.11 3.92
N VAL A 88 -0.56 -1.66 2.84
CA VAL A 88 -0.31 -2.12 1.46
C VAL A 88 0.05 -0.94 0.58
N ALA A 89 0.98 -1.13 -0.33
CA ALA A 89 1.27 -0.17 -1.39
C ALA A 89 1.61 -0.89 -2.71
N PRO A 90 1.39 -0.28 -3.87
CA PRO A 90 1.93 -0.78 -5.12
C PRO A 90 3.45 -0.76 -5.08
N ALA A 91 4.12 -1.78 -5.65
CA ALA A 91 5.59 -1.91 -5.62
C ALA A 91 6.26 -0.92 -6.59
N THR A 92 6.13 0.36 -6.29
CA THR A 92 6.77 1.48 -7.00
C THR A 92 8.10 1.86 -6.32
N ALA A 93 8.89 2.71 -6.95
CA ALA A 93 10.13 3.23 -6.36
C ALA A 93 9.86 3.95 -5.03
N THR A 94 8.80 4.76 -4.95
CA THR A 94 8.38 5.45 -3.72
C THR A 94 8.01 4.46 -2.63
N ALA A 95 7.18 3.47 -2.91
CA ALA A 95 6.77 2.47 -1.94
C ALA A 95 7.95 1.60 -1.47
N LYS A 96 8.85 1.23 -2.38
CA LYS A 96 10.06 0.47 -2.03
C LYS A 96 11.00 1.24 -1.09
N ASN A 97 10.92 2.57 -1.09
CA ASN A 97 11.66 3.43 -0.17
C ASN A 97 10.95 3.56 1.20
N VAL A 98 9.63 3.76 1.23
CA VAL A 98 8.90 4.06 2.46
C VAL A 98 8.45 2.81 3.23
N MET A 99 8.02 1.75 2.56
CA MET A 99 7.41 0.58 3.20
C MET A 99 8.36 -0.19 4.13
N PRO A 100 9.65 -0.41 3.79
CA PRO A 100 10.60 -1.02 4.73
C PRO A 100 10.81 -0.18 6.00
N ARG A 101 10.78 1.14 5.87
CA ARG A 101 10.89 2.05 7.02
C ARG A 101 9.65 1.95 7.92
N ILE A 102 8.46 1.92 7.35
CA ILE A 102 7.22 1.69 8.11
C ILE A 102 7.30 0.36 8.87
N ALA A 103 7.68 -0.72 8.20
CA ALA A 103 7.80 -2.04 8.81
C ALA A 103 8.81 -2.03 9.97
N ALA A 104 9.97 -1.42 9.79
CA ALA A 104 10.99 -1.31 10.83
C ALA A 104 10.49 -0.53 12.05
N LEU A 105 9.76 0.58 11.84
CA LEU A 105 9.20 1.39 12.93
C LEU A 105 8.08 0.66 13.68
N LEU A 106 7.40 -0.28 13.04
CA LEU A 106 6.36 -1.13 13.64
C LEU A 106 6.90 -2.45 14.19
N ASP A 107 8.21 -2.68 14.13
CA ASP A 107 8.85 -3.96 14.49
C ASP A 107 8.22 -5.15 13.75
N ALA A 108 7.94 -4.96 12.46
CA ALA A 108 7.34 -5.95 11.57
C ALA A 108 8.22 -6.23 10.36
N MET A 109 8.00 -7.37 9.71
CA MET A 109 8.66 -7.71 8.45
C MET A 109 7.92 -7.08 7.27
N VAL A 110 8.67 -6.48 6.33
CA VAL A 110 8.11 -6.10 5.04
C VAL A 110 8.06 -7.30 4.11
N ILE A 111 6.90 -7.54 3.48
CA ILE A 111 6.73 -8.58 2.46
C ILE A 111 6.70 -7.89 1.10
N SER A 112 7.78 -8.02 0.34
CA SER A 112 7.99 -7.28 -0.90
C SER A 112 7.49 -8.03 -2.13
N ASP A 113 7.00 -7.28 -3.11
CA ASP A 113 6.62 -7.79 -4.44
C ASP A 113 5.62 -8.95 -4.41
N VAL A 114 4.59 -8.84 -3.58
CA VAL A 114 3.53 -9.86 -3.48
C VAL A 114 2.85 -10.04 -4.84
N THR A 115 2.78 -11.29 -5.29
CA THR A 115 2.17 -11.69 -6.58
C THR A 115 0.82 -12.39 -6.41
N ALA A 116 0.53 -12.91 -5.22
CA ALA A 116 -0.77 -13.50 -4.89
C ALA A 116 -1.07 -13.38 -3.40
N VAL A 117 -2.34 -13.21 -3.09
CA VAL A 117 -2.88 -13.24 -1.72
C VAL A 117 -3.59 -14.57 -1.55
N VAL A 118 -3.04 -15.46 -0.72
CA VAL A 118 -3.62 -16.78 -0.44
C VAL A 118 -4.73 -16.66 0.61
N ASP A 119 -4.40 -15.96 1.71
CA ASP A 119 -5.35 -15.57 2.75
C ASP A 119 -4.84 -14.27 3.44
N ALA A 120 -5.49 -13.85 4.50
CA ALA A 120 -5.15 -12.61 5.20
C ALA A 120 -3.72 -12.58 5.77
N ASP A 121 -3.11 -13.72 6.01
CA ASP A 121 -1.78 -13.83 6.63
C ASP A 121 -0.73 -14.46 5.71
N THR A 122 -1.16 -14.99 4.54
CA THR A 122 -0.34 -15.82 3.65
C THR A 122 -0.29 -15.23 2.25
N PHE A 123 0.92 -15.05 1.73
CA PHE A 123 1.20 -14.37 0.47
C PHE A 123 2.22 -15.14 -0.35
N GLU A 124 2.17 -14.97 -1.67
CA GLU A 124 3.22 -15.47 -2.57
C GLU A 124 4.05 -14.31 -3.10
N ARG A 125 5.36 -14.53 -3.18
CA ARG A 125 6.30 -13.56 -3.72
C ARG A 125 7.43 -14.24 -4.49
N PRO A 126 7.99 -13.60 -5.54
CA PRO A 126 9.13 -14.14 -6.25
C PRO A 126 10.42 -13.97 -5.43
N ILE A 127 11.30 -14.97 -5.54
CA ILE A 127 12.67 -14.96 -5.02
C ILE A 127 13.64 -15.42 -6.13
N TYR A 128 14.93 -15.29 -5.91
CA TYR A 128 15.95 -15.62 -6.90
C TYR A 128 15.66 -15.01 -8.28
N ALA A 129 15.45 -13.70 -8.30
CA ALA A 129 15.13 -12.95 -9.53
C ALA A 129 13.95 -13.53 -10.33
N GLY A 130 12.94 -14.07 -9.65
CA GLY A 130 11.73 -14.64 -10.24
C GLY A 130 11.82 -16.12 -10.62
N ASN A 131 12.96 -16.80 -10.38
CA ASN A 131 13.12 -18.22 -10.67
C ASN A 131 12.35 -19.14 -9.70
N ALA A 132 11.97 -18.64 -8.54
CA ALA A 132 11.19 -19.36 -7.56
C ALA A 132 10.11 -18.48 -6.98
N ILE A 133 8.99 -19.09 -6.56
CA ILE A 133 7.92 -18.43 -5.82
C ILE A 133 7.94 -18.95 -4.39
N GLN A 134 8.03 -18.04 -3.45
CA GLN A 134 7.98 -18.33 -2.02
C GLN A 134 6.58 -18.03 -1.47
N THR A 135 6.02 -18.97 -0.73
CA THR A 135 4.82 -18.73 0.07
C THR A 135 5.26 -18.31 1.47
N VAL A 136 4.81 -17.12 1.89
CA VAL A 136 5.16 -16.51 3.17
C VAL A 136 3.90 -16.40 4.03
N LYS A 137 3.97 -16.88 5.27
CA LYS A 137 2.95 -16.62 6.29
C LYS A 137 3.52 -15.67 7.34
N SER A 138 2.85 -14.53 7.54
CA SER A 138 3.23 -13.53 8.55
C SER A 138 2.51 -13.78 9.86
N ALA A 139 3.25 -13.76 10.96
CA ALA A 139 2.72 -13.77 12.32
C ALA A 139 2.63 -12.37 12.93
N ASP A 140 3.06 -11.33 12.22
CA ASP A 140 3.03 -9.95 12.69
C ASP A 140 1.59 -9.47 12.91
N ALA A 141 1.38 -8.65 13.93
CA ALA A 141 0.06 -8.07 14.22
C ALA A 141 -0.41 -7.16 13.08
N THR A 142 0.51 -6.39 12.50
CA THR A 142 0.28 -5.56 11.32
C THR A 142 1.19 -6.06 10.19
N LYS A 143 0.59 -6.48 9.07
CA LYS A 143 1.32 -6.93 7.88
C LYS A 143 1.64 -5.73 7.01
N VAL A 144 2.90 -5.56 6.63
CA VAL A 144 3.37 -4.47 5.76
C VAL A 144 3.87 -5.09 4.46
N LEU A 145 3.24 -4.74 3.33
CA LEU A 145 3.57 -5.38 2.06
C LEU A 145 3.51 -4.44 0.86
N THR A 146 4.30 -4.75 -0.15
CA THR A 146 4.19 -4.15 -1.47
C THR A 146 3.64 -5.17 -2.47
N VAL A 147 2.83 -4.70 -3.40
CA VAL A 147 2.13 -5.53 -4.37
C VAL A 147 2.74 -5.34 -5.76
N ARG A 148 3.10 -6.44 -6.40
CA ARG A 148 3.57 -6.42 -7.79
C ARG A 148 2.38 -6.20 -8.73
N THR A 149 2.21 -4.99 -9.20
CA THR A 149 1.01 -4.56 -9.94
C THR A 149 0.79 -5.34 -11.24
N ALA A 150 1.87 -5.82 -11.88
CA ALA A 150 1.78 -6.59 -13.12
C ALA A 150 1.03 -7.94 -12.99
N THR A 151 0.81 -8.43 -11.77
CA THR A 151 0.14 -9.73 -11.51
C THR A 151 -1.31 -9.59 -11.07
N PHE A 152 -1.83 -8.38 -10.99
CA PHE A 152 -3.20 -8.09 -10.59
C PHE A 152 -3.92 -7.26 -11.66
N ASP A 153 -5.20 -7.55 -11.87
CA ASP A 153 -6.06 -6.72 -12.69
C ASP A 153 -6.44 -5.43 -11.94
N ALA A 154 -6.65 -4.35 -12.68
CA ALA A 154 -7.10 -3.10 -12.10
C ALA A 154 -8.54 -3.21 -11.58
N ALA A 155 -8.80 -2.67 -10.39
CA ALA A 155 -10.16 -2.46 -9.92
C ALA A 155 -10.89 -1.44 -10.80
N GLY A 156 -12.19 -1.58 -10.99
CA GLY A 156 -13.02 -0.70 -11.80
C GLY A 156 -13.14 0.72 -11.25
#